data_f21ad696e0a3b22c99389afb81f5cc37
#
_entry.id   f21ad696e0a3b22c99389afb81f5cc37
#
_cell.length_a   1.000
_cell.length_b   1.000
_cell.length_c   1.000
_cell.angle_alpha   90.00
_cell.angle_beta   90.00
_cell.angle_gamma   90.00
#
_symmetry.space_group_name_H-M   'P 1'
#
loop_
_entity.id
_entity.type
_entity.pdbx_description
1 polymer ?
#
loop_
_entity_poly.entity_id
_entity_poly.type
_entity_poly.pdbx_seq_one_letter_code
_entity_poly.pdbx_strand_id
1 'polypeptide(L)'
;MRETYSSSSAKAHQVVGEDWYKEYYATRGAERNSLLHNPQVLFQNLAQDAAMVRALQAVRPNPEAARVLDVGCGEGSSLITFLRLGFPPGNLYGIDFQEQRISLARDRCLGMNFQCGDATRMEYPNASFDLVCESTMFIHSVDEALSQQIAAEMLRVTKSGGHILLCDWRYPKPGSAAHKALTQKRIAGLFRVGSETVHCGVFPGPLVPPLGRFLSRRLPAFYFLVRGLFPFLVGQVTTVLRMV
;
A
#
# COMPACT_ATOMS: atom_id res chain seq x y z
N MET A 1 -31.76 19.08 -17.87
CA MET A 1 -30.75 19.67 -16.97
C MET A 1 -30.16 18.54 -16.13
N ARG A 2 -28.99 18.05 -16.49
CA ARG A 2 -28.24 17.06 -15.70
C ARG A 2 -27.13 17.83 -15.00
N GLU A 3 -27.18 17.85 -13.68
CA GLU A 3 -26.27 18.59 -12.83
C GLU A 3 -24.84 18.05 -12.91
N THR A 4 -23.95 18.95 -13.29
CA THR A 4 -22.47 18.79 -13.30
C THR A 4 -21.91 18.97 -11.89
N TYR A 5 -22.18 18.05 -10.96
CA TYR A 5 -21.82 18.22 -9.54
C TYR A 5 -20.65 17.35 -9.04
N SER A 6 -19.86 16.73 -9.91
CA SER A 6 -18.88 15.75 -9.43
C SER A 6 -17.41 16.07 -9.70
N SER A 7 -17.07 16.95 -10.65
CA SER A 7 -15.64 17.12 -11.04
C SER A 7 -14.84 18.12 -10.19
N SER A 8 -15.51 19.05 -9.50
CA SER A 8 -14.86 20.12 -8.72
C SER A 8 -14.39 19.64 -7.34
N SER A 9 -15.17 18.78 -6.68
CA SER A 9 -14.84 18.24 -5.35
C SER A 9 -13.67 17.26 -5.39
N ALA A 10 -13.66 16.34 -6.36
CA ALA A 10 -12.56 15.38 -6.53
C ALA A 10 -11.25 16.09 -6.89
N LYS A 11 -11.29 17.09 -7.78
CA LYS A 11 -10.12 17.93 -8.10
C LYS A 11 -9.63 18.74 -6.89
N ALA A 12 -10.51 19.26 -6.05
CA ALA A 12 -10.13 20.02 -4.86
C ALA A 12 -9.44 19.09 -3.80
N HIS A 13 -9.93 17.87 -3.60
CA HIS A 13 -9.32 16.90 -2.70
C HIS A 13 -7.97 16.37 -3.25
N GLN A 14 -7.89 16.19 -4.56
CA GLN A 14 -6.66 15.81 -5.25
C GLN A 14 -5.57 16.88 -5.14
N VAL A 15 -5.91 18.16 -5.34
CA VAL A 15 -4.98 19.29 -5.23
C VAL A 15 -4.44 19.47 -3.80
N VAL A 16 -5.30 19.36 -2.78
CA VAL A 16 -4.85 19.42 -1.36
C VAL A 16 -3.92 18.24 -1.03
N GLY A 17 -4.17 17.06 -1.58
CA GLY A 17 -3.30 15.90 -1.43
C GLY A 17 -1.94 16.10 -2.11
N GLU A 18 -1.91 16.63 -3.33
CA GLU A 18 -0.68 16.89 -4.08
C GLU A 18 0.26 17.88 -3.38
N ASP A 19 -0.26 19.01 -2.91
CA ASP A 19 0.53 20.03 -2.23
C ASP A 19 1.07 19.51 -0.90
N TRP A 20 0.28 18.77 -0.14
CA TRP A 20 0.73 18.13 1.08
C TRP A 20 1.85 17.11 0.83
N TYR A 21 1.76 16.29 -0.23
CA TYR A 21 2.79 15.33 -0.58
C TYR A 21 4.08 16.02 -1.06
N LYS A 22 3.98 17.06 -1.87
CA LYS A 22 5.14 17.87 -2.31
C LYS A 22 5.86 18.45 -1.10
N GLU A 23 5.15 19.06 -0.17
CA GLU A 23 5.70 19.62 1.05
C GLU A 23 6.28 18.54 1.98
N TYR A 24 5.57 17.42 2.13
CA TYR A 24 6.00 16.27 2.92
C TYR A 24 7.35 15.71 2.46
N TYR A 25 7.57 15.59 1.16
CA TYR A 25 8.85 15.09 0.63
C TYR A 25 9.92 16.17 0.59
N ALA A 26 9.58 17.41 0.27
CA ALA A 26 10.53 18.55 0.25
C ALA A 26 11.13 18.81 1.64
N THR A 27 10.32 18.72 2.70
CA THR A 27 10.77 19.00 4.08
C THR A 27 11.57 17.87 4.72
N ARG A 28 11.59 16.65 4.16
CA ARG A 28 12.16 15.46 4.81
C ARG A 28 13.47 14.95 4.23
N GLY A 29 13.95 15.56 3.15
CA GLY A 29 15.18 15.19 2.46
C GLY A 29 15.06 13.85 1.70
N ALA A 30 15.64 13.78 0.51
CA ALA A 30 15.60 12.60 -0.37
C ALA A 30 16.21 11.34 0.28
N GLU A 31 17.14 11.52 1.20
CA GLU A 31 17.86 10.41 1.85
C GLU A 31 17.12 9.75 3.02
N ARG A 32 16.02 10.32 3.49
CA ARG A 32 15.33 9.80 4.69
C ARG A 32 14.95 8.33 4.60
N ASN A 33 14.50 7.89 3.44
CA ASN A 33 14.07 6.52 3.17
C ASN A 33 15.07 5.75 2.31
N SER A 34 16.23 6.33 2.03
CA SER A 34 17.29 5.67 1.27
C SER A 34 17.90 4.52 2.07
N LEU A 35 17.84 3.32 1.53
CA LEU A 35 18.50 2.15 2.12
C LEU A 35 20.02 2.31 2.14
N LEU A 36 20.60 3.02 1.18
CA LEU A 36 22.03 3.25 1.06
C LEU A 36 22.55 4.25 2.10
N HIS A 37 21.82 5.35 2.30
CA HIS A 37 22.30 6.46 3.13
C HIS A 37 21.69 6.48 4.53
N ASN A 38 20.60 5.74 4.78
CA ASN A 38 19.93 5.72 6.06
C ASN A 38 19.81 4.30 6.66
N PRO A 39 20.80 3.84 7.44
CA PRO A 39 20.76 2.52 8.07
C PRO A 39 19.56 2.33 9.03
N GLN A 40 18.93 3.43 9.45
CA GLN A 40 17.77 3.37 10.35
C GLN A 40 16.52 2.75 9.70
N VAL A 41 16.45 2.68 8.38
CA VAL A 41 15.29 2.13 7.66
C VAL A 41 15.52 0.75 7.07
N LEU A 42 16.75 0.23 7.10
CA LEU A 42 17.09 -1.06 6.50
C LEU A 42 16.19 -2.20 7.01
N PHE A 43 16.17 -2.42 8.32
CA PHE A 43 15.41 -3.53 8.90
C PHE A 43 13.89 -3.29 8.84
N GLN A 44 13.46 -2.03 8.77
CA GLN A 44 12.05 -1.72 8.53
C GLN A 44 11.61 -2.18 7.15
N ASN A 45 12.41 -1.91 6.10
CA ASN A 45 12.13 -2.36 4.74
C ASN A 45 12.20 -3.90 4.64
N LEU A 46 13.23 -4.53 5.21
CA LEU A 46 13.33 -5.99 5.24
C LEU A 46 12.14 -6.66 5.95
N ALA A 47 11.63 -6.04 7.02
CA ALA A 47 10.47 -6.56 7.73
C ALA A 47 9.16 -6.39 6.92
N GLN A 48 9.05 -5.32 6.14
CA GLN A 48 7.92 -5.10 5.24
C GLN A 48 7.94 -6.11 4.09
N ASP A 49 9.09 -6.30 3.44
CA ASP A 49 9.27 -7.31 2.39
C ASP A 49 8.96 -8.71 2.92
N ALA A 50 9.46 -9.06 4.11
CA ALA A 50 9.18 -10.34 4.74
C ALA A 50 7.68 -10.55 5.03
N ALA A 51 6.94 -9.51 5.42
CA ALA A 51 5.49 -9.59 5.62
C ALA A 51 4.76 -9.82 4.30
N MET A 52 5.14 -9.09 3.24
CA MET A 52 4.57 -9.27 1.89
C MET A 52 4.83 -10.67 1.35
N VAL A 53 6.07 -11.16 1.44
CA VAL A 53 6.42 -12.52 0.98
C VAL A 53 5.62 -13.57 1.74
N ARG A 54 5.48 -13.46 3.07
CA ARG A 54 4.67 -14.40 3.86
C ARG A 54 3.18 -14.35 3.49
N ALA A 55 2.65 -13.16 3.22
CA ALA A 55 1.30 -13.00 2.73
C ALA A 55 1.11 -13.72 1.38
N LEU A 56 2.02 -13.54 0.44
CA LEU A 56 1.99 -14.22 -0.86
C LEU A 56 2.19 -15.74 -0.74
N GLN A 57 3.03 -16.22 0.18
CA GLN A 57 3.15 -17.65 0.48
C GLN A 57 1.86 -18.26 1.00
N ALA A 58 1.06 -17.52 1.76
CA ALA A 58 -0.26 -17.98 2.25
C ALA A 58 -1.31 -17.98 1.14
N VAL A 59 -1.29 -17.00 0.25
CA VAL A 59 -2.19 -16.87 -0.90
C VAL A 59 -1.87 -17.88 -2.01
N ARG A 60 -0.57 -18.18 -2.20
CA ARG A 60 -0.04 -19.07 -3.25
C ARG A 60 -0.53 -18.73 -4.67
N PRO A 61 -0.38 -17.49 -5.12
CA PRO A 61 -0.74 -17.15 -6.49
C PRO A 61 0.13 -17.89 -7.49
N ASN A 62 -0.36 -18.10 -8.72
CA ASN A 62 0.50 -18.51 -9.82
C ASN A 62 1.24 -17.27 -10.37
N PRO A 63 2.54 -17.08 -10.14
CA PRO A 63 3.24 -15.87 -10.55
C PRO A 63 3.14 -15.59 -12.04
N GLU A 64 3.26 -16.64 -12.89
CA GLU A 64 3.28 -16.49 -14.35
C GLU A 64 1.94 -16.01 -14.93
N ALA A 65 0.82 -16.32 -14.27
CA ALA A 65 -0.52 -16.02 -14.77
C ALA A 65 -1.20 -14.87 -14.00
N ALA A 66 -0.85 -14.66 -12.74
CA ALA A 66 -1.55 -13.71 -11.88
C ALA A 66 -1.25 -12.26 -12.28
N ARG A 67 -2.31 -11.46 -12.47
CA ARG A 67 -2.23 -10.02 -12.69
C ARG A 67 -2.33 -9.29 -11.35
N VAL A 68 -1.39 -8.39 -11.11
CA VAL A 68 -1.25 -7.64 -9.88
C VAL A 68 -1.49 -6.16 -10.14
N LEU A 69 -2.30 -5.51 -9.30
CA LEU A 69 -2.46 -4.05 -9.28
C LEU A 69 -1.99 -3.49 -7.93
N ASP A 70 -1.09 -2.52 -7.97
CA ASP A 70 -0.69 -1.70 -6.82
C ASP A 70 -1.39 -0.33 -6.88
N VAL A 71 -2.26 -0.07 -5.91
CA VAL A 71 -3.05 1.17 -5.82
C VAL A 71 -2.33 2.18 -4.93
N GLY A 72 -2.06 3.37 -5.47
CA GLY A 72 -1.15 4.33 -4.86
C GLY A 72 0.31 3.88 -4.98
N CYS A 73 0.68 3.33 -6.15
CA CYS A 73 1.97 2.66 -6.38
C CYS A 73 3.19 3.57 -6.28
N GLY A 74 2.99 4.88 -6.34
CA GLY A 74 4.08 5.85 -6.35
C GLY A 74 5.09 5.57 -7.46
N GLU A 75 6.35 5.35 -7.08
CA GLU A 75 7.46 5.05 -8.00
C GLU A 75 7.63 3.55 -8.30
N GLY A 76 6.62 2.72 -8.00
CA GLY A 76 6.61 1.30 -8.32
C GLY A 76 7.38 0.38 -7.38
N SER A 77 7.83 0.87 -6.23
CA SER A 77 8.72 0.12 -5.33
C SER A 77 8.11 -1.20 -4.83
N SER A 78 6.81 -1.24 -4.54
CA SER A 78 6.12 -2.47 -4.11
C SER A 78 6.11 -3.52 -5.22
N LEU A 79 5.95 -3.11 -6.47
CA LEU A 79 5.92 -4.02 -7.63
C LEU A 79 7.25 -4.68 -7.91
N ILE A 80 8.38 -4.07 -7.51
CA ILE A 80 9.71 -4.69 -7.60
C ILE A 80 9.79 -5.96 -6.74
N THR A 81 9.09 -6.00 -5.61
CA THR A 81 9.03 -7.23 -4.80
C THR A 81 8.33 -8.36 -5.56
N PHE A 82 7.23 -8.09 -6.27
CA PHE A 82 6.55 -9.08 -7.12
C PHE A 82 7.45 -9.55 -8.27
N LEU A 83 8.17 -8.63 -8.93
CA LEU A 83 9.14 -8.98 -9.98
C LEU A 83 10.21 -9.96 -9.46
N ARG A 84 10.76 -9.70 -8.27
CA ARG A 84 11.75 -10.58 -7.60
C ARG A 84 11.19 -11.97 -7.26
N LEU A 85 9.88 -12.09 -7.12
CA LEU A 85 9.17 -13.34 -6.85
C LEU A 85 8.73 -14.07 -8.12
N GLY A 86 9.16 -13.60 -9.30
CA GLY A 86 8.93 -14.27 -10.58
C GLY A 86 7.66 -13.87 -11.32
N PHE A 87 6.97 -12.80 -10.89
CA PHE A 87 5.86 -12.28 -11.67
C PHE A 87 6.38 -11.56 -12.92
N PRO A 88 5.88 -11.88 -14.12
CA PRO A 88 6.26 -11.18 -15.34
C PRO A 88 5.94 -9.68 -15.26
N PRO A 89 6.82 -8.78 -15.72
CA PRO A 89 6.57 -7.34 -15.64
C PRO A 89 5.29 -6.92 -16.36
N GLY A 90 4.91 -7.57 -17.45
CA GLY A 90 3.67 -7.31 -18.18
C GLY A 90 2.38 -7.61 -17.38
N ASN A 91 2.47 -8.40 -16.28
CA ASN A 91 1.37 -8.70 -15.38
C ASN A 91 1.32 -7.76 -14.16
N LEU A 92 2.27 -6.82 -14.04
CA LEU A 92 2.37 -5.88 -12.93
C LEU A 92 1.84 -4.51 -13.36
N TYR A 93 0.87 -4.01 -12.61
CA TYR A 93 0.16 -2.77 -12.88
C TYR A 93 0.25 -1.85 -11.66
N GLY A 94 0.41 -0.56 -11.89
CA GLY A 94 0.41 0.46 -10.85
C GLY A 94 -0.45 1.65 -11.25
N ILE A 95 -1.20 2.20 -10.29
CA ILE A 95 -1.93 3.45 -10.44
C ILE A 95 -1.56 4.41 -9.32
N ASP A 96 -1.27 5.66 -9.67
CA ASP A 96 -1.06 6.75 -8.72
C ASP A 96 -1.57 8.05 -9.36
N PHE A 97 -2.03 9.00 -8.54
CA PHE A 97 -2.54 10.28 -9.05
C PHE A 97 -1.43 11.28 -9.40
N GLN A 98 -0.18 11.03 -8.98
CA GLN A 98 0.96 11.91 -9.19
C GLN A 98 1.73 11.54 -10.45
N GLU A 99 1.55 12.29 -11.55
CA GLU A 99 2.24 12.04 -12.83
C GLU A 99 3.77 12.02 -12.68
N GLN A 100 4.35 12.87 -11.83
CA GLN A 100 5.79 12.88 -11.60
C GLN A 100 6.32 11.54 -11.06
N ARG A 101 5.56 10.90 -10.15
CA ARG A 101 5.92 9.59 -9.59
C ARG A 101 5.71 8.48 -10.60
N ILE A 102 4.64 8.56 -11.38
CA ILE A 102 4.37 7.61 -12.46
C ILE A 102 5.45 7.68 -13.55
N SER A 103 5.91 8.87 -13.92
CA SER A 103 7.05 9.03 -14.85
C SER A 103 8.31 8.33 -14.31
N LEU A 104 8.65 8.53 -13.04
CA LEU A 104 9.78 7.83 -12.40
C LEU A 104 9.57 6.31 -12.34
N ALA A 105 8.34 5.85 -12.10
CA ALA A 105 8.01 4.42 -12.11
C ALA A 105 8.22 3.80 -13.50
N ARG A 106 7.78 4.47 -14.56
CA ARG A 106 7.97 4.03 -15.96
C ARG A 106 9.46 3.94 -16.32
N ASP A 107 10.27 4.89 -15.87
CA ASP A 107 11.72 4.91 -16.15
C ASP A 107 12.46 3.78 -15.40
N ARG A 108 12.05 3.47 -14.18
CA ARG A 108 12.73 2.52 -13.29
C ARG A 108 12.27 1.08 -13.45
N CYS A 109 10.99 0.87 -13.77
CA CYS A 109 10.34 -0.43 -13.76
C CYS A 109 9.91 -0.82 -15.18
N LEU A 110 10.90 -1.03 -16.07
CA LEU A 110 10.67 -1.33 -17.48
C LEU A 110 9.78 -2.58 -17.68
N GLY A 111 8.84 -2.47 -18.61
CA GLY A 111 7.94 -3.55 -18.98
C GLY A 111 6.73 -3.72 -18.04
N MET A 112 6.62 -2.96 -16.96
CA MET A 112 5.42 -2.87 -16.13
C MET A 112 4.43 -1.83 -16.68
N ASN A 113 3.19 -1.89 -16.22
CA ASN A 113 2.10 -1.04 -16.70
C ASN A 113 1.77 0.02 -15.64
N PHE A 114 2.02 1.28 -15.92
CA PHE A 114 1.75 2.39 -15.01
C PHE A 114 0.76 3.39 -15.59
N GLN A 115 -0.25 3.73 -14.80
CA GLN A 115 -1.28 4.71 -15.14
C GLN A 115 -1.29 5.85 -14.13
N CYS A 116 -1.24 7.09 -14.61
CA CYS A 116 -1.61 8.24 -13.79
C CYS A 116 -3.13 8.33 -13.77
N GLY A 117 -3.73 8.21 -12.58
CA GLY A 117 -5.19 8.15 -12.48
C GLY A 117 -5.72 8.25 -11.05
N ASP A 118 -7.03 8.41 -10.96
CA ASP A 118 -7.77 8.53 -9.71
C ASP A 118 -8.19 7.12 -9.22
N ALA A 119 -7.71 6.73 -8.04
CA ALA A 119 -8.05 5.45 -7.42
C ALA A 119 -9.53 5.33 -7.01
N THR A 120 -10.28 6.44 -6.97
CA THR A 120 -11.74 6.43 -6.73
C THR A 120 -12.54 6.08 -7.97
N ARG A 121 -11.90 6.06 -9.14
CA ARG A 121 -12.51 5.75 -10.44
C ARG A 121 -11.47 5.18 -11.40
N MET A 122 -11.08 3.94 -11.16
CA MET A 122 -10.07 3.27 -12.01
C MET A 122 -10.66 2.87 -13.38
N GLU A 123 -9.88 3.08 -14.43
CA GLU A 123 -10.30 2.73 -15.80
C GLU A 123 -10.12 1.24 -16.13
N TYR A 124 -9.89 0.40 -15.13
CA TYR A 124 -9.81 -1.05 -15.31
C TYR A 124 -11.20 -1.70 -15.31
N PRO A 125 -11.42 -2.73 -16.13
CA PRO A 125 -12.66 -3.51 -16.09
C PRO A 125 -12.87 -4.19 -14.73
N ASN A 126 -14.13 -4.57 -14.44
CA ASN A 126 -14.44 -5.38 -13.26
C ASN A 126 -13.67 -6.70 -13.29
N ALA A 127 -13.30 -7.23 -12.14
CA ALA A 127 -12.68 -8.54 -12.00
C ALA A 127 -11.44 -8.73 -12.92
N SER A 128 -10.55 -7.73 -12.98
CA SER A 128 -9.38 -7.72 -13.86
C SER A 128 -8.12 -8.29 -13.24
N PHE A 129 -8.02 -8.27 -11.90
CA PHE A 129 -6.80 -8.59 -11.18
C PHE A 129 -6.98 -9.75 -10.20
N ASP A 130 -5.97 -10.61 -10.14
CA ASP A 130 -5.90 -11.72 -9.21
C ASP A 130 -5.45 -11.26 -7.82
N LEU A 131 -4.57 -10.24 -7.80
CA LEU A 131 -4.08 -9.59 -6.60
C LEU A 131 -4.23 -8.06 -6.75
N VAL A 132 -4.82 -7.42 -5.76
CA VAL A 132 -4.87 -5.95 -5.64
C VAL A 132 -4.20 -5.58 -4.32
N CYS A 133 -3.20 -4.71 -4.36
CA CYS A 133 -2.48 -4.31 -3.17
C CYS A 133 -2.43 -2.79 -3.01
N GLU A 134 -2.16 -2.36 -1.80
CA GLU A 134 -1.76 -1.00 -1.48
C GLU A 134 -0.64 -1.03 -0.43
N SER A 135 0.16 0.02 -0.38
CA SER A 135 1.20 0.17 0.63
C SER A 135 1.23 1.59 1.15
N THR A 136 0.79 1.76 2.41
CA THR A 136 0.77 3.05 3.14
C THR A 136 -0.08 4.16 2.48
N MET A 137 -1.11 3.78 1.75
CA MET A 137 -2.02 4.73 1.13
C MET A 137 -3.14 5.14 2.09
N PHE A 138 -3.82 4.16 2.72
CA PHE A 138 -4.95 4.44 3.61
C PHE A 138 -4.59 5.19 4.89
N ILE A 139 -3.34 5.08 5.38
CA ILE A 139 -2.88 5.87 6.53
C ILE A 139 -2.94 7.39 6.24
N HIS A 140 -2.76 7.77 4.98
CA HIS A 140 -2.82 9.15 4.53
C HIS A 140 -4.20 9.58 4.04
N SER A 141 -5.12 8.64 3.83
CA SER A 141 -6.51 8.93 3.46
C SER A 141 -7.35 9.18 4.71
N VAL A 142 -7.35 10.42 5.18
CA VAL A 142 -8.08 10.84 6.40
C VAL A 142 -9.57 11.06 6.15
N ASP A 143 -9.95 11.35 4.91
CA ASP A 143 -11.34 11.42 4.47
C ASP A 143 -11.89 10.00 4.30
N GLU A 144 -12.92 9.67 5.08
CA GLU A 144 -13.51 8.33 5.06
C GLU A 144 -14.34 8.07 3.80
N ALA A 145 -14.98 9.09 3.24
CA ALA A 145 -15.74 8.96 2.00
C ALA A 145 -14.80 8.63 0.83
N LEU A 146 -13.65 9.32 0.75
CA LEU A 146 -12.59 9.00 -0.22
C LEU A 146 -12.07 7.56 -0.02
N SER A 147 -11.80 7.17 1.23
CA SER A 147 -11.35 5.81 1.54
C SER A 147 -12.36 4.75 1.12
N GLN A 148 -13.66 5.00 1.30
CA GLN A 148 -14.75 4.10 0.88
C GLN A 148 -14.81 3.96 -0.64
N GLN A 149 -14.65 5.06 -1.40
CA GLN A 149 -14.64 5.01 -2.86
C GLN A 149 -13.44 4.22 -3.38
N ILE A 150 -12.24 4.45 -2.85
CA ILE A 150 -11.04 3.70 -3.23
C ILE A 150 -11.21 2.21 -2.91
N ALA A 151 -11.69 1.87 -1.71
CA ALA A 151 -11.92 0.48 -1.33
C ALA A 151 -12.97 -0.20 -2.22
N ALA A 152 -14.05 0.50 -2.60
CA ALA A 152 -15.06 0.00 -3.54
C ALA A 152 -14.47 -0.29 -4.92
N GLU A 153 -13.59 0.55 -5.42
CA GLU A 153 -12.89 0.32 -6.69
C GLU A 153 -11.91 -0.86 -6.59
N MET A 154 -11.15 -0.97 -5.49
CA MET A 154 -10.29 -2.14 -5.26
C MET A 154 -11.10 -3.44 -5.25
N LEU A 155 -12.26 -3.46 -4.59
CA LEU A 155 -13.19 -4.60 -4.61
C LEU A 155 -13.67 -4.89 -6.04
N ARG A 156 -14.13 -3.88 -6.77
CA ARG A 156 -14.66 -4.00 -8.14
C ARG A 156 -13.66 -4.62 -9.12
N VAL A 157 -12.39 -4.18 -9.05
CA VAL A 157 -11.36 -4.65 -10.00
C VAL A 157 -10.73 -5.98 -9.60
N THR A 158 -10.94 -6.45 -8.36
CA THR A 158 -10.46 -7.76 -7.91
C THR A 158 -11.39 -8.87 -8.41
N LYS A 159 -10.82 -9.96 -8.93
CA LYS A 159 -11.58 -11.15 -9.36
C LYS A 159 -12.24 -11.83 -8.16
N SER A 160 -13.37 -12.52 -8.39
CA SER A 160 -13.89 -13.51 -7.41
C SER A 160 -12.81 -14.56 -7.13
N GLY A 161 -12.62 -14.88 -5.85
CA GLY A 161 -11.51 -15.72 -5.39
C GLY A 161 -10.14 -15.04 -5.38
N GLY A 162 -10.02 -13.84 -5.95
CA GLY A 162 -8.80 -13.01 -5.89
C GLY A 162 -8.55 -12.44 -4.49
N HIS A 163 -7.40 -11.81 -4.30
CA HIS A 163 -6.96 -11.35 -2.99
C HIS A 163 -6.63 -9.86 -2.97
N ILE A 164 -6.92 -9.22 -1.83
CA ILE A 164 -6.54 -7.85 -1.54
C ILE A 164 -5.51 -7.86 -0.41
N LEU A 165 -4.36 -7.23 -0.63
CA LEU A 165 -3.25 -7.13 0.32
C LEU A 165 -3.12 -5.68 0.80
N LEU A 166 -3.39 -5.46 2.08
CA LEU A 166 -3.36 -4.12 2.70
C LEU A 166 -2.14 -4.03 3.60
N CYS A 167 -1.11 -3.29 3.13
CA CYS A 167 0.18 -3.13 3.81
C CYS A 167 0.25 -1.75 4.46
N ASP A 168 -0.36 -1.59 5.64
CA ASP A 168 -0.49 -0.27 6.24
C ASP A 168 -0.29 -0.25 7.77
N TRP A 169 -0.22 0.96 8.34
CA TRP A 169 0.00 1.21 9.74
C TRP A 169 -1.28 0.99 10.56
N ARG A 170 -1.22 0.12 11.56
CA ARG A 170 -2.34 -0.15 12.47
C ARG A 170 -2.46 0.85 13.62
N TYR A 171 -1.46 1.71 13.82
CA TYR A 171 -1.45 2.78 14.80
C TYR A 171 -1.39 4.14 14.12
N PRO A 172 -2.13 5.15 14.60
CA PRO A 172 -2.00 6.50 14.10
C PRO A 172 -0.64 7.08 14.52
N LYS A 173 -0.14 8.03 13.76
CA LYS A 173 1.04 8.79 14.16
C LYS A 173 0.64 9.76 15.27
N PRO A 174 1.24 9.69 16.47
CA PRO A 174 0.93 10.61 17.56
C PRO A 174 1.10 12.07 17.13
N GLY A 175 0.13 12.91 17.48
CA GLY A 175 0.16 14.35 17.20
C GLY A 175 -0.05 14.72 15.71
N SER A 176 -0.51 13.82 14.86
CA SER A 176 -0.76 14.11 13.45
C SER A 176 -2.20 13.82 13.03
N ALA A 177 -2.96 14.86 12.70
CA ALA A 177 -4.29 14.74 12.12
C ALA A 177 -4.27 14.21 10.66
N ALA A 178 -3.12 14.28 9.99
CA ALA A 178 -2.93 13.82 8.61
C ALA A 178 -2.68 12.30 8.50
N HIS A 179 -2.83 11.52 9.60
CA HIS A 179 -2.58 10.09 9.61
C HIS A 179 -3.73 9.37 10.33
N LYS A 180 -4.47 8.56 9.60
CA LYS A 180 -5.57 7.75 10.14
C LYS A 180 -5.22 6.27 10.01
N ALA A 181 -5.03 5.60 11.15
CA ALA A 181 -4.63 4.19 11.15
C ALA A 181 -5.60 3.30 10.38
N LEU A 182 -5.05 2.31 9.67
CA LEU A 182 -5.83 1.25 9.02
C LEU A 182 -6.00 0.09 10.01
N THR A 183 -6.91 0.26 10.97
CA THR A 183 -7.23 -0.77 11.97
C THR A 183 -8.06 -1.89 11.37
N GLN A 184 -8.08 -3.08 12.01
CA GLN A 184 -8.91 -4.20 11.57
C GLN A 184 -10.41 -3.83 11.51
N LYS A 185 -10.87 -2.98 12.43
CA LYS A 185 -12.25 -2.46 12.39
C LYS A 185 -12.50 -1.59 11.15
N ARG A 186 -11.54 -0.72 10.79
CA ARG A 186 -11.64 0.12 9.59
C ARG A 186 -11.59 -0.72 8.33
N ILE A 187 -10.70 -1.71 8.26
CA ILE A 187 -10.64 -2.69 7.15
C ILE A 187 -11.98 -3.40 6.99
N ALA A 188 -12.56 -3.89 8.08
CA ALA A 188 -13.85 -4.60 8.04
C ALA A 188 -14.97 -3.74 7.44
N GLY A 189 -15.00 -2.45 7.76
CA GLY A 189 -15.98 -1.51 7.18
C GLY A 189 -15.71 -1.20 5.72
N LEU A 190 -14.47 -0.84 5.37
CA LEU A 190 -14.10 -0.44 4.01
C LEU A 190 -14.23 -1.57 2.99
N PHE A 191 -13.79 -2.77 3.37
CA PHE A 191 -13.72 -3.94 2.47
C PHE A 191 -14.84 -4.96 2.70
N ARG A 192 -15.88 -4.59 3.46
CA ARG A 192 -17.09 -5.37 3.68
C ARG A 192 -16.80 -6.83 4.08
N VAL A 193 -15.89 -6.97 5.07
CA VAL A 193 -15.49 -8.29 5.58
C VAL A 193 -16.68 -9.02 6.17
N GLY A 194 -16.91 -10.26 5.73
CA GLY A 194 -18.06 -11.09 6.10
C GLY A 194 -19.17 -11.14 5.05
N SER A 195 -19.25 -10.16 4.14
CA SER A 195 -20.23 -10.13 3.05
C SER A 195 -19.63 -10.23 1.65
N GLU A 196 -18.58 -9.45 1.37
CA GLU A 196 -17.91 -9.46 0.06
C GLU A 196 -16.49 -10.00 0.13
N THR A 197 -15.86 -9.93 1.31
CA THR A 197 -14.53 -10.50 1.54
C THR A 197 -14.47 -11.35 2.78
N VAL A 198 -13.47 -12.23 2.83
CA VAL A 198 -13.11 -13.00 4.02
C VAL A 198 -11.68 -12.73 4.42
N HIS A 199 -11.45 -12.63 5.72
CA HIS A 199 -10.13 -12.39 6.28
C HIS A 199 -9.27 -13.67 6.21
N CYS A 200 -8.11 -13.62 5.55
CA CYS A 200 -7.22 -14.76 5.38
C CYS A 200 -6.00 -14.74 6.30
N GLY A 201 -5.58 -13.56 6.77
CA GLY A 201 -4.45 -13.47 7.69
C GLY A 201 -3.92 -12.06 7.89
N VAL A 202 -3.10 -11.91 8.94
CA VAL A 202 -2.34 -10.70 9.24
C VAL A 202 -0.88 -11.08 9.42
N PHE A 203 -0.02 -10.47 8.63
CA PHE A 203 1.41 -10.75 8.61
C PHE A 203 2.17 -9.56 9.19
N PRO A 204 2.95 -9.79 10.26
CA PRO A 204 3.66 -8.71 10.94
C PRO A 204 4.77 -8.13 10.05
N GLY A 205 4.71 -6.83 9.87
CA GLY A 205 5.69 -6.01 9.16
C GLY A 205 6.68 -5.33 10.12
N PRO A 206 7.06 -4.06 9.86
CA PRO A 206 8.00 -3.32 10.69
C PRO A 206 7.47 -2.93 12.06
N LEU A 207 8.41 -2.77 12.99
CA LEU A 207 8.18 -2.17 14.29
C LEU A 207 7.75 -0.70 14.17
N VAL A 208 7.14 -0.17 15.23
CA VAL A 208 6.86 1.28 15.33
C VAL A 208 8.13 2.10 15.08
N PRO A 209 8.07 3.20 14.27
CA PRO A 209 9.27 3.85 13.73
C PRO A 209 10.34 4.27 14.75
N PRO A 210 10.02 4.84 15.92
CA PRO A 210 11.05 5.23 16.87
C PRO A 210 11.92 4.04 17.32
N LEU A 211 11.28 2.94 17.71
CA LEU A 211 11.97 1.73 18.14
C LEU A 211 12.64 1.00 16.96
N GLY A 212 11.92 0.86 15.84
CA GLY A 212 12.44 0.18 14.66
C GLY A 212 13.70 0.87 14.11
N ARG A 213 13.71 2.20 14.08
CA ARG A 213 14.88 2.98 13.65
C ARG A 213 16.05 2.88 14.62
N PHE A 214 15.77 2.92 15.91
CA PHE A 214 16.79 2.75 16.94
C PHE A 214 17.47 1.38 16.83
N LEU A 215 16.68 0.31 16.80
CA LEU A 215 17.20 -1.05 16.68
C LEU A 215 17.95 -1.26 15.35
N SER A 216 17.39 -0.81 14.23
CA SER A 216 18.03 -0.94 12.92
C SER A 216 19.43 -0.31 12.88
N ARG A 217 19.62 0.81 13.58
CA ARG A 217 20.91 1.53 13.62
C ARG A 217 21.88 1.00 14.67
N ARG A 218 21.39 0.67 15.87
CA ARG A 218 22.24 0.42 17.04
C ARG A 218 22.35 -1.02 17.46
N LEU A 219 21.29 -1.80 17.26
CA LEU A 219 21.16 -3.19 17.71
C LEU A 219 20.46 -4.06 16.66
N PRO A 220 20.98 -4.12 15.41
CA PRO A 220 20.31 -4.78 14.30
C PRO A 220 19.99 -6.26 14.56
N ALA A 221 20.86 -6.99 15.25
CA ALA A 221 20.66 -8.39 15.57
C ALA A 221 19.39 -8.64 16.43
N PHE A 222 18.94 -7.65 17.19
CA PHE A 222 17.76 -7.77 18.05
C PHE A 222 16.45 -7.36 17.36
N TYR A 223 16.50 -6.79 16.16
CA TYR A 223 15.31 -6.26 15.51
C TYR A 223 14.19 -7.30 15.35
N PHE A 224 14.50 -8.44 14.76
CA PHE A 224 13.52 -9.50 14.54
C PHE A 224 13.17 -10.28 15.81
N LEU A 225 14.09 -10.36 16.77
CA LEU A 225 13.82 -10.93 18.09
C LEU A 225 12.77 -10.11 18.83
N VAL A 226 12.98 -8.79 18.94
CA VAL A 226 12.04 -7.84 19.58
C VAL A 226 10.68 -7.88 18.86
N ARG A 227 10.69 -7.89 17.52
CA ARG A 227 9.46 -8.01 16.73
C ARG A 227 8.68 -9.30 17.04
N GLY A 228 9.38 -10.41 17.23
CA GLY A 228 8.76 -11.71 17.53
C GLY A 228 8.22 -11.80 18.96
N LEU A 229 8.97 -11.29 19.94
CA LEU A 229 8.60 -11.35 21.35
C LEU A 229 7.51 -10.32 21.74
N PHE A 230 7.47 -9.19 21.05
CA PHE A 230 6.57 -8.07 21.37
C PHE A 230 5.70 -7.67 20.18
N PRO A 231 4.71 -8.50 19.77
CA PRO A 231 3.89 -8.26 18.58
C PRO A 231 3.07 -6.96 18.64
N PHE A 232 2.83 -6.41 19.84
CA PHE A 232 2.18 -5.11 20.00
C PHE A 232 3.06 -3.93 19.57
N LEU A 233 4.38 -4.12 19.47
CA LEU A 233 5.32 -3.11 18.94
C LEU A 233 5.43 -3.13 17.41
N VAL A 234 4.78 -4.08 16.73
CA VAL A 234 4.67 -4.08 15.28
C VAL A 234 3.71 -2.95 14.87
N GLY A 235 4.21 -1.98 14.13
CA GLY A 235 3.43 -0.81 13.73
C GLY A 235 2.69 -0.98 12.41
N GLN A 236 3.30 -1.65 11.44
CA GLN A 236 2.73 -1.92 10.13
C GLN A 236 2.48 -3.43 9.96
N VAL A 237 1.39 -3.78 9.32
CA VAL A 237 1.02 -5.16 9.04
C VAL A 237 0.54 -5.30 7.60
N THR A 238 0.71 -6.49 7.02
CA THR A 238 0.04 -6.85 5.77
C THR A 238 -1.19 -7.70 6.10
N THR A 239 -2.37 -7.15 5.87
CA THR A 239 -3.64 -7.86 6.02
C THR A 239 -4.06 -8.42 4.68
N VAL A 240 -4.44 -9.69 4.63
CA VAL A 240 -4.89 -10.39 3.43
C VAL A 240 -6.39 -10.66 3.52
N LEU A 241 -7.10 -10.19 2.51
CA LEU A 241 -8.52 -10.48 2.29
C LEU A 241 -8.66 -11.29 1.00
N ARG A 242 -9.67 -12.18 0.93
CA ARG A 242 -10.06 -12.90 -0.28
C ARG A 242 -11.45 -12.50 -0.68
N MET A 243 -11.67 -12.22 -1.96
CA MET A 243 -13.00 -12.00 -2.52
C MET A 243 -13.83 -13.28 -2.46
N VAL A 244 -15.09 -13.16 -2.08
CA VAL A 244 -16.06 -14.28 -2.04
C VAL A 244 -16.55 -14.63 -3.44
#